data_c5522fad71763d6baf622492af0e78f2
#
_entry.id   c5522fad71763d6baf622492af0e78f2
#
_cell.length_a   1.000
_cell.length_b   1.000
_cell.length_c   1.000
_cell.angle_alpha   90.00
_cell.angle_beta   90.00
_cell.angle_gamma   90.00
#
_symmetry.space_group_name_H-M   'P 1'
#
loop_
_entity.id
_entity.type
_entity.pdbx_description
1 polymer ?
#
loop_
_entity_poly.entity_id
_entity_poly.type
_entity_poly.pdbx_seq_one_letter_code
_entity_poly.pdbx_strand_id
1 'polypeptide(L)'
;MQQSITREMERQKQLAINTIPMSSISNIQVNSNKSYDVFVSHASEDKVGFVRPFVETLKSKGVAVWYDEFELQVGDSLRRSIENGLKNSKYGIVVLSEAFFKKEWPQKELDGLFAREVNGEKVILPIWHKISKNEVMGFSPIIADMLAINTTDFTIEEIAEQIAKRINR
;
A
#
# COMPACT_ATOMS: atom_id res chain seq x y z
N MET A 1 -29.74 -19.85 -3.23
CA MET A 1 -29.09 -20.15 -4.51
C MET A 1 -27.62 -19.77 -4.55
N GLN A 2 -27.20 -18.57 -4.16
CA GLN A 2 -25.78 -18.19 -4.17
C GLN A 2 -24.92 -19.02 -3.22
N GLN A 3 -25.43 -19.44 -2.06
CA GLN A 3 -24.70 -20.25 -1.08
C GLN A 3 -24.41 -21.67 -1.58
N SER A 4 -25.30 -22.27 -2.36
CA SER A 4 -25.07 -23.61 -2.92
C SER A 4 -24.06 -23.60 -4.06
N ILE A 5 -24.00 -22.54 -4.85
CA ILE A 5 -23.01 -22.37 -5.91
C ILE A 5 -21.61 -22.16 -5.30
N THR A 6 -21.51 -21.37 -4.25
CA THR A 6 -20.24 -21.12 -3.54
C THR A 6 -19.70 -22.42 -2.91
N ARG A 7 -20.56 -23.21 -2.27
CA ARG A 7 -20.20 -24.53 -1.69
C ARG A 7 -19.72 -25.52 -2.75
N GLU A 8 -20.37 -25.54 -3.91
CA GLU A 8 -19.98 -26.43 -5.01
C GLU A 8 -18.62 -26.02 -5.59
N MET A 9 -18.37 -24.75 -5.73
CA MET A 9 -17.06 -24.23 -6.19
C MET A 9 -15.95 -24.53 -5.19
N GLU A 10 -16.19 -24.39 -3.89
CA GLU A 10 -15.23 -24.74 -2.84
C GLU A 10 -14.97 -26.27 -2.82
N ARG A 11 -15.99 -27.07 -3.01
CA ARG A 11 -15.89 -28.51 -3.08
C ARG A 11 -15.06 -28.97 -4.29
N GLN A 12 -15.26 -28.36 -5.45
CA GLN A 12 -14.47 -28.63 -6.64
C GLN A 12 -13.01 -28.22 -6.49
N LYS A 13 -12.76 -27.09 -5.85
CA LYS A 13 -11.40 -26.63 -5.50
C LYS A 13 -10.72 -27.61 -4.56
N GLN A 14 -11.43 -28.11 -3.56
CA GLN A 14 -10.89 -29.10 -2.61
C GLN A 14 -10.58 -30.44 -3.26
N LEU A 15 -11.43 -30.88 -4.16
CA LEU A 15 -11.19 -32.12 -4.94
C LEU A 15 -10.00 -31.97 -5.87
N ALA A 16 -9.85 -30.81 -6.51
CA ALA A 16 -8.72 -30.51 -7.39
C ALA A 16 -7.40 -30.46 -6.60
N ILE A 17 -7.39 -29.90 -5.39
CA ILE A 17 -6.24 -29.89 -4.51
C ILE A 17 -5.81 -31.30 -4.11
N ASN A 18 -6.75 -32.18 -3.82
CA ASN A 18 -6.48 -33.56 -3.42
C ASN A 18 -5.94 -34.46 -4.55
N THR A 19 -6.11 -34.03 -5.80
CA THR A 19 -5.62 -34.78 -6.97
C THR A 19 -4.28 -34.25 -7.50
N ILE A 20 -3.78 -33.11 -6.99
CA ILE A 20 -2.53 -32.47 -7.42
C ILE A 20 -1.37 -32.98 -6.54
N PRO A 21 -0.20 -33.35 -7.12
CA PRO A 21 0.98 -33.70 -6.32
C PRO A 21 1.42 -32.55 -5.40
N MET A 22 1.95 -32.88 -4.23
CA MET A 22 2.42 -31.92 -3.22
C MET A 22 3.40 -30.88 -3.79
N SER A 23 4.24 -31.26 -4.73
CA SER A 23 5.17 -30.36 -5.42
C SER A 23 4.48 -29.29 -6.28
N SER A 24 3.29 -29.59 -6.77
CA SER A 24 2.50 -28.63 -7.56
C SER A 24 1.67 -27.69 -6.69
N ILE A 25 1.31 -28.15 -5.49
CA ILE A 25 0.55 -27.34 -4.51
C ILE A 25 1.42 -26.19 -3.98
N SER A 26 2.72 -26.43 -3.72
CA SER A 26 3.62 -25.39 -3.26
C SER A 26 3.79 -24.26 -4.28
N ASN A 27 3.73 -24.56 -5.57
CA ASN A 27 3.81 -23.56 -6.62
C ASN A 27 2.52 -22.75 -6.79
N ILE A 28 1.37 -23.34 -6.47
CA ILE A 28 0.06 -22.66 -6.53
C ILE A 28 -0.09 -21.65 -5.38
N GLN A 29 0.51 -21.93 -4.21
CA GLN A 29 0.45 -21.04 -3.05
C GLN A 29 1.36 -19.81 -3.19
N VAL A 30 2.38 -19.86 -4.04
CA VAL A 30 3.31 -18.74 -4.26
C VAL A 30 2.73 -17.69 -5.20
N ASN A 31 1.75 -18.04 -6.02
CA ASN A 31 1.01 -17.06 -6.81
C ASN A 31 -0.08 -16.43 -5.96
N SER A 32 0.33 -15.51 -5.09
CA SER A 32 -0.62 -14.56 -4.52
C SER A 32 -1.22 -13.80 -5.70
N ASN A 33 -2.49 -14.02 -5.99
CA ASN A 33 -3.27 -13.37 -7.05
C ASN A 33 -3.49 -11.89 -6.75
N LYS A 34 -2.44 -11.16 -6.36
CA LYS A 34 -2.53 -9.72 -6.13
C LYS A 34 -2.38 -9.02 -7.47
N SER A 35 -3.40 -8.25 -7.84
CA SER A 35 -3.50 -7.57 -9.13
C SER A 35 -2.53 -6.41 -9.27
N TYR A 36 -2.04 -5.87 -8.14
CA TYR A 36 -1.19 -4.70 -8.11
C TYR A 36 0.08 -4.95 -7.33
N ASP A 37 1.16 -4.29 -7.72
CA ASP A 37 2.40 -4.26 -6.94
C ASP A 37 2.27 -3.34 -5.74
N VAL A 38 1.63 -2.19 -5.93
CA VAL A 38 1.52 -1.17 -4.89
C VAL A 38 0.21 -0.40 -5.02
N PHE A 39 -0.37 -0.04 -3.88
CA PHE A 39 -1.40 1.01 -3.82
C PHE A 39 -0.80 2.29 -3.23
N VAL A 40 -1.36 3.45 -3.59
CA VAL A 40 -0.88 4.75 -3.12
C VAL A 40 -2.01 5.50 -2.43
N SER A 41 -1.93 5.55 -1.10
CA SER A 41 -2.88 6.28 -0.26
C SER A 41 -2.42 7.73 -0.11
N HIS A 42 -3.33 8.67 -0.32
CA HIS A 42 -2.99 10.09 -0.40
C HIS A 42 -4.17 11.00 -0.11
N ALA A 43 -3.89 12.22 0.32
CA ALA A 43 -4.89 13.29 0.38
C ALA A 43 -5.17 13.80 -1.04
N SER A 44 -6.42 14.14 -1.33
CA SER A 44 -6.83 14.63 -2.66
C SER A 44 -6.06 15.88 -3.09
N GLU A 45 -5.65 16.72 -2.14
CA GLU A 45 -4.87 17.93 -2.38
C GLU A 45 -3.49 17.65 -3.00
N ASP A 46 -2.94 16.46 -2.77
CA ASP A 46 -1.63 16.05 -3.29
C ASP A 46 -1.70 15.33 -4.64
N LYS A 47 -2.89 15.05 -5.13
CA LYS A 47 -3.07 14.21 -6.32
C LYS A 47 -2.45 14.81 -7.57
N VAL A 48 -2.81 16.04 -7.91
CA VAL A 48 -2.37 16.68 -9.17
C VAL A 48 -0.89 17.04 -9.12
N GLY A 49 -0.44 17.59 -7.99
CA GLY A 49 0.93 18.10 -7.86
C GLY A 49 2.00 17.03 -7.69
N PHE A 50 1.66 15.91 -7.07
CA PHE A 50 2.65 14.89 -6.76
C PHE A 50 2.23 13.47 -7.13
N VAL A 51 1.08 12.99 -6.64
CA VAL A 51 0.71 11.57 -6.72
C VAL A 51 0.55 11.11 -8.16
N ARG A 52 -0.15 11.86 -8.99
CA ARG A 52 -0.40 11.49 -10.38
C ARG A 52 0.90 11.39 -11.19
N PRO A 53 1.80 12.39 -11.22
CA PRO A 53 3.07 12.25 -11.94
C PRO A 53 3.96 11.16 -11.35
N PHE A 54 3.93 10.95 -10.03
CA PHE A 54 4.67 9.87 -9.38
C PHE A 54 4.15 8.49 -9.83
N VAL A 55 2.84 8.30 -9.84
CA VAL A 55 2.20 7.05 -10.29
C VAL A 55 2.51 6.77 -11.76
N GLU A 56 2.43 7.78 -12.61
CA GLU A 56 2.77 7.64 -14.03
C GLU A 56 4.23 7.21 -14.21
N THR A 57 5.14 7.76 -13.43
CA THR A 57 6.55 7.40 -13.45
C THR A 57 6.75 5.96 -12.99
N LEU A 58 6.07 5.53 -11.92
CA LEU A 58 6.11 4.13 -11.45
C LEU A 58 5.61 3.18 -12.53
N LYS A 59 4.51 3.50 -13.18
CA LYS A 59 3.95 2.69 -14.28
C LYS A 59 4.92 2.56 -15.43
N SER A 60 5.64 3.64 -15.78
CA SER A 60 6.66 3.62 -16.83
C SER A 60 7.82 2.67 -16.51
N LYS A 61 8.04 2.35 -15.23
CA LYS A 61 9.06 1.42 -14.76
C LYS A 61 8.53 -0.01 -14.58
N GLY A 62 7.32 -0.28 -15.06
CA GLY A 62 6.71 -1.61 -15.02
C GLY A 62 6.01 -1.95 -13.71
N VAL A 63 5.75 -0.98 -12.85
CA VAL A 63 5.05 -1.18 -11.58
C VAL A 63 3.54 -1.06 -11.79
N ALA A 64 2.77 -2.06 -11.38
CA ALA A 64 1.32 -2.03 -11.40
C ALA A 64 0.81 -1.26 -10.18
N VAL A 65 0.20 -0.10 -10.39
CA VAL A 65 -0.18 0.84 -9.33
C VAL A 65 -1.69 1.03 -9.26
N TRP A 66 -2.23 0.99 -8.06
CA TRP A 66 -3.63 1.25 -7.75
C TRP A 66 -3.71 2.51 -6.85
N TYR A 67 -4.35 3.59 -7.30
CA TYR A 67 -4.33 4.84 -6.52
C TYR A 67 -5.62 5.64 -6.52
N ASP A 68 -6.44 5.59 -7.57
CA ASP A 68 -7.63 6.45 -7.66
C ASP A 68 -8.62 6.25 -6.50
N GLU A 69 -8.80 5.01 -6.04
CA GLU A 69 -9.71 4.67 -4.95
C GLU A 69 -9.12 4.94 -3.56
N PHE A 70 -7.88 5.43 -3.49
CA PHE A 70 -7.17 5.68 -2.22
C PHE A 70 -7.00 7.15 -1.89
N GLU A 71 -7.88 8.01 -2.39
CA GLU A 71 -8.00 9.38 -1.92
C GLU A 71 -8.62 9.38 -0.54
N LEU A 72 -7.89 9.93 0.42
CA LEU A 72 -8.33 9.98 1.81
C LEU A 72 -9.17 11.25 2.07
N GLN A 73 -10.29 11.06 2.74
CA GLN A 73 -11.23 12.13 3.10
C GLN A 73 -11.38 12.20 4.61
N VAL A 74 -11.81 13.37 5.10
CA VAL A 74 -12.16 13.54 6.52
C VAL A 74 -13.27 12.54 6.87
N GLY A 75 -13.08 11.79 7.96
CA GLY A 75 -14.03 10.78 8.41
C GLY A 75 -13.76 9.37 7.92
N ASP A 76 -12.84 9.18 6.96
CA ASP A 76 -12.46 7.85 6.52
C ASP A 76 -11.70 7.09 7.61
N SER A 77 -11.80 5.77 7.60
CA SER A 77 -10.93 4.91 8.42
C SER A 77 -9.62 4.66 7.68
N LEU A 78 -8.53 5.16 8.22
CA LEU A 78 -7.20 4.94 7.67
C LEU A 78 -6.84 3.45 7.69
N ARG A 79 -7.11 2.76 8.79
CA ARG A 79 -6.90 1.32 8.93
C ARG A 79 -7.65 0.53 7.85
N ARG A 80 -8.92 0.85 7.64
CA ARG A 80 -9.75 0.15 6.65
C ARG A 80 -9.24 0.38 5.23
N SER A 81 -8.84 1.60 4.92
CA SER A 81 -8.25 1.94 3.62
C SER A 81 -6.98 1.12 3.35
N ILE A 82 -6.09 1.04 4.33
CA ILE A 82 -4.85 0.25 4.23
C ILE A 82 -5.15 -1.23 4.04
N GLU A 83 -6.07 -1.78 4.83
CA GLU A 83 -6.46 -3.19 4.72
C GLU A 83 -7.05 -3.52 3.35
N ASN A 84 -7.87 -2.62 2.81
CA ASN A 84 -8.43 -2.79 1.46
C ASN A 84 -7.34 -2.78 0.38
N GLY A 85 -6.36 -1.90 0.51
CA GLY A 85 -5.23 -1.85 -0.42
C GLY A 85 -4.42 -3.13 -0.40
N LEU A 86 -4.11 -3.66 0.78
CA LEU A 86 -3.30 -4.86 0.95
C LEU A 86 -4.00 -6.15 0.47
N LYS A 87 -5.30 -6.15 0.29
CA LYS A 87 -6.01 -7.32 -0.28
C LYS A 87 -5.57 -7.61 -1.72
N ASN A 88 -5.29 -6.58 -2.51
CA ASN A 88 -4.98 -6.69 -3.93
C ASN A 88 -3.62 -6.14 -4.33
N SER A 89 -2.83 -5.66 -3.37
CA SER A 89 -1.50 -5.09 -3.61
C SER A 89 -0.47 -5.70 -2.67
N LYS A 90 0.76 -5.85 -3.15
CA LYS A 90 1.87 -6.40 -2.36
C LYS A 90 2.38 -5.39 -1.33
N TYR A 91 2.41 -4.11 -1.70
CA TYR A 91 2.88 -3.01 -0.87
C TYR A 91 1.89 -1.86 -0.90
N GLY A 92 1.96 -1.01 0.10
CA GLY A 92 1.24 0.26 0.13
C GLY A 92 2.21 1.41 0.33
N ILE A 93 1.96 2.50 -0.36
CA ILE A 93 2.66 3.77 -0.14
C ILE A 93 1.65 4.72 0.49
N VAL A 94 2.06 5.41 1.55
CA VAL A 94 1.26 6.48 2.14
C VAL A 94 2.01 7.79 2.00
N VAL A 95 1.39 8.74 1.31
CA VAL A 95 1.96 10.08 1.12
C VAL A 95 1.58 10.93 2.34
N LEU A 96 2.58 11.26 3.14
CA LEU A 96 2.43 12.05 4.35
C LEU A 96 2.73 13.52 4.01
N SER A 97 1.71 14.34 4.08
CA SER A 97 1.75 15.77 3.80
C SER A 97 0.99 16.53 4.87
N GLU A 98 1.05 17.85 4.85
CA GLU A 98 0.22 18.68 5.71
C GLU A 98 -1.27 18.37 5.50
N ALA A 99 -1.71 18.24 4.24
CA ALA A 99 -3.08 17.89 3.90
C ALA A 99 -3.50 16.54 4.47
N PHE A 100 -2.59 15.54 4.42
CA PHE A 100 -2.83 14.24 5.03
C PHE A 100 -3.09 14.36 6.54
N PHE A 101 -2.22 15.04 7.27
CA PHE A 101 -2.36 15.17 8.72
C PHE A 101 -3.54 16.03 9.15
N LYS A 102 -3.96 16.99 8.34
CA LYS A 102 -5.16 17.82 8.60
C LYS A 102 -6.46 17.04 8.54
N LYS A 103 -6.47 15.81 8.07
CA LYS A 103 -7.66 14.94 8.09
C LYS A 103 -8.03 14.46 9.50
N GLU A 104 -7.22 14.75 10.50
CA GLU A 104 -7.50 14.47 11.92
C GLU A 104 -7.73 12.98 12.21
N TRP A 105 -6.74 12.17 11.87
CA TRP A 105 -6.81 10.72 12.12
C TRP A 105 -6.78 10.39 13.61
N PRO A 106 -7.52 9.36 14.06
CA PRO A 106 -7.35 8.86 15.42
C PRO A 106 -5.89 8.50 15.69
N GLN A 107 -5.37 8.86 16.86
CA GLN A 107 -3.95 8.68 17.19
C GLN A 107 -3.51 7.22 17.05
N LYS A 108 -4.36 6.28 17.48
CA LYS A 108 -4.06 4.84 17.35
C LYS A 108 -3.91 4.40 15.89
N GLU A 109 -4.77 4.90 15.00
CA GLU A 109 -4.68 4.58 13.57
C GLU A 109 -3.39 5.16 12.97
N LEU A 110 -3.07 6.38 13.34
CA LEU A 110 -1.87 7.06 12.87
C LEU A 110 -0.59 6.36 13.35
N ASP A 111 -0.52 6.06 14.64
CA ASP A 111 0.65 5.42 15.24
C ASP A 111 0.87 3.98 14.74
N GLY A 112 -0.20 3.27 14.42
CA GLY A 112 -0.14 1.90 13.91
C GLY A 112 0.01 1.78 12.40
N LEU A 113 0.03 2.89 11.68
CA LEU A 113 -0.06 2.91 10.22
C LEU A 113 1.02 2.07 9.53
N PHE A 114 2.26 2.14 10.00
CA PHE A 114 3.40 1.48 9.38
C PHE A 114 3.85 0.19 10.08
N ALA A 115 3.04 -0.33 11.00
CA ALA A 115 3.37 -1.52 11.77
C ALA A 115 3.18 -2.82 10.97
N ARG A 116 2.46 -2.78 9.85
CA ARG A 116 2.13 -3.97 9.06
C ARG A 116 3.36 -4.63 8.46
N GLU A 117 3.50 -5.94 8.72
CA GLU A 117 4.58 -6.77 8.19
C GLU A 117 4.00 -8.02 7.54
N VAL A 118 4.66 -8.47 6.48
CA VAL A 118 4.40 -9.76 5.84
C VAL A 118 5.74 -10.46 5.69
N ASN A 119 5.87 -11.66 6.25
CA ASN A 119 7.12 -12.43 6.26
C ASN A 119 8.31 -11.65 6.85
N GLY A 120 8.05 -10.83 7.89
CA GLY A 120 9.07 -10.02 8.55
C GLY A 120 9.47 -8.74 7.81
N GLU A 121 8.82 -8.43 6.70
CA GLU A 121 9.11 -7.26 5.90
C GLU A 121 8.00 -6.21 6.01
N LYS A 122 8.38 -4.95 6.17
CA LYS A 122 7.43 -3.82 6.20
C LYS A 122 6.81 -3.65 4.82
N VAL A 123 5.47 -3.64 4.76
CA VAL A 123 4.73 -3.55 3.49
C VAL A 123 4.11 -2.18 3.26
N ILE A 124 4.09 -1.31 4.26
CA ILE A 124 3.60 0.07 4.12
C ILE A 124 4.80 1.02 4.17
N LEU A 125 5.00 1.77 3.11
CA LEU A 125 6.16 2.63 2.89
C LEU A 125 5.76 4.10 2.97
N PRO A 126 6.39 4.91 3.84
CA PRO A 126 6.08 6.33 3.94
C PRO A 126 6.85 7.17 2.91
N ILE A 127 6.16 8.14 2.32
CA ILE A 127 6.78 9.22 1.56
C ILE A 127 6.38 10.54 2.24
N TRP A 128 7.35 11.32 2.66
CA TRP A 128 7.10 12.66 3.20
C TRP A 128 7.07 13.65 2.06
N HIS A 129 5.97 14.37 1.93
CA HIS A 129 5.78 15.34 0.87
C HIS A 129 5.60 16.74 1.44
N LYS A 130 6.59 17.60 1.20
CA LYS A 130 6.61 19.02 1.63
C LYS A 130 6.26 19.18 3.12
N ILE A 131 6.82 18.32 3.95
CA ILE A 131 6.62 18.36 5.39
C ILE A 131 7.95 18.07 6.09
N SER A 132 8.24 18.79 7.16
CA SER A 132 9.47 18.62 7.94
C SER A 132 9.30 17.56 9.03
N LYS A 133 10.43 17.06 9.54
CA LYS A 133 10.43 16.14 10.68
C LYS A 133 9.74 16.76 11.91
N ASN A 134 9.99 18.06 12.17
CA ASN A 134 9.37 18.75 13.30
C ASN A 134 7.86 18.83 13.17
N GLU A 135 7.34 19.04 11.96
CA GLU A 135 5.91 19.04 11.70
C GLU A 135 5.31 17.65 11.91
N VAL A 136 5.96 16.61 11.39
CA VAL A 136 5.53 15.21 11.60
C VAL A 136 5.56 14.85 13.08
N MET A 137 6.59 15.29 13.81
CA MET A 137 6.72 15.07 15.25
C MET A 137 5.50 15.60 16.03
N GLY A 138 4.94 16.73 15.60
CA GLY A 138 3.74 17.31 16.20
C GLY A 138 2.49 16.44 16.03
N PHE A 139 2.45 15.61 15.00
CA PHE A 139 1.32 14.70 14.74
C PHE A 139 1.55 13.29 15.28
N SER A 140 2.75 12.74 15.07
CA SER A 140 3.12 11.41 15.53
C SER A 140 4.63 11.29 15.71
N PRO A 141 5.12 11.25 16.95
CA PRO A 141 6.53 10.97 17.21
C PRO A 141 7.01 9.65 16.64
N ILE A 142 6.14 8.63 16.63
CA ILE A 142 6.46 7.30 16.07
C ILE A 142 6.78 7.41 14.57
N ILE A 143 5.94 8.11 13.82
CA ILE A 143 6.15 8.30 12.38
C ILE A 143 7.40 9.17 12.12
N ALA A 144 7.63 10.18 12.94
CA ALA A 144 8.77 11.08 12.78
C ALA A 144 10.13 10.36 12.92
N ASP A 145 10.18 9.26 13.66
CA ASP A 145 11.39 8.47 13.85
C ASP A 145 11.62 7.43 12.74
N MET A 146 10.67 7.26 11.84
CA MET A 146 10.80 6.28 10.74
C MET A 146 11.66 6.82 9.62
N LEU A 147 12.43 5.91 8.98
CA LEU A 147 13.10 6.23 7.73
C LEU A 147 12.06 6.36 6.63
N ALA A 148 12.04 7.49 5.99
CA ALA A 148 11.10 7.79 4.93
C ALA A 148 11.80 8.49 3.76
N ILE A 149 11.27 8.30 2.57
CA ILE A 149 11.71 9.04 1.40
C ILE A 149 11.06 10.43 1.47
N ASN A 150 11.87 11.47 1.32
CA ASN A 150 11.39 12.85 1.38
C ASN A 150 11.46 13.51 0.00
N THR A 151 10.34 14.05 -0.46
CA THR A 151 10.26 14.72 -1.78
C THR A 151 11.10 15.99 -1.86
N THR A 152 11.57 16.52 -0.74
CA THR A 152 12.51 17.65 -0.71
C THR A 152 13.92 17.22 -1.15
N ASP A 153 14.29 15.97 -0.86
CA ASP A 153 15.65 15.46 -1.09
C ASP A 153 15.80 14.74 -2.44
N PHE A 154 14.70 14.26 -3.01
CA PHE A 154 14.71 13.43 -4.21
C PHE A 154 13.68 13.91 -5.22
N THR A 155 13.99 13.76 -6.51
CA THR A 155 13.04 13.99 -7.60
C THR A 155 12.02 12.85 -7.67
N ILE A 156 10.91 13.08 -8.35
CA ILE A 156 9.89 12.04 -8.62
C ILE A 156 10.54 10.82 -9.27
N GLU A 157 11.42 11.04 -10.25
CA GLU A 157 12.14 9.97 -10.96
C GLU A 157 13.00 9.14 -10.00
N GLU A 158 13.73 9.79 -9.11
CA GLU A 158 14.57 9.13 -8.13
C GLU A 158 13.74 8.33 -7.11
N ILE A 159 12.63 8.89 -6.65
CA ILE A 159 11.72 8.22 -5.72
C ILE A 159 11.12 6.96 -6.39
N ALA A 160 10.63 7.11 -7.61
CA ALA A 160 10.06 5.99 -8.36
C ALA A 160 11.09 4.88 -8.60
N GLU A 161 12.33 5.23 -8.87
CA GLU A 161 13.45 4.29 -9.01
C GLU A 161 13.67 3.48 -7.72
N GLN A 162 13.72 4.15 -6.58
CA GLN A 162 13.89 3.48 -5.28
C GLN A 162 12.75 2.51 -4.97
N ILE A 163 11.52 2.93 -5.23
CA ILE A 163 10.33 2.09 -5.00
C ILE A 163 10.32 0.89 -5.96
N ALA A 164 10.61 1.11 -7.24
CA ALA A 164 10.65 0.04 -8.23
C ALA A 164 11.69 -1.02 -7.89
N LYS A 165 12.88 -0.63 -7.43
CA LYS A 165 13.92 -1.55 -6.98
C LYS A 165 13.48 -2.40 -5.80
N ARG A 166 12.76 -1.80 -4.84
CA ARG A 166 12.25 -2.53 -3.68
C ARG A 166 11.19 -3.56 -4.08
N ILE A 167 10.31 -3.20 -4.99
CA ILE A 167 9.21 -4.07 -5.46
C ILE A 167 9.75 -5.23 -6.29
N ASN A 168 10.76 -5.00 -7.10
CA ASN A 168 11.32 -5.98 -8.03
C ASN A 168 12.41 -6.89 -7.42
N ARG A 169 12.52 -6.92 -6.13
CA ARG A 169 13.44 -7.83 -5.42
C ARG A 169 13.07 -9.29 -5.61
#